data_bbb3ba019454d98600e46e82782286e5
#
_entry.id   bbb3ba019454d98600e46e82782286e5
#
_cell.length_a   1.000
_cell.length_b   1.000
_cell.length_c   1.000
_cell.angle_alpha   90.00
_cell.angle_beta   90.00
_cell.angle_gamma   90.00
#
_symmetry.space_group_name_H-M   'P 1'
#
loop_
_entity.id
_entity.type
_entity.pdbx_description
1 polymer ?
#
loop_
_entity_poly.entity_id
_entity_poly.type
_entity_poly.pdbx_seq_one_letter_code
_entity_poly.pdbx_strand_id
1 'polypeptide(L)'
;MPRNVELEHNSAVPEHVHAITLVRHGRTAYNAQHRLQGQIDIPLDEVGQWQVRQTADALRELYVDRRPDIPNRLVICSDLGRAAATAHAFADPLGLEVHPDIRVRERSFGDWEGIPVEELAQRYPEDYRSWA
;
A
#
# COMPACT_ATOMS: atom_id res chain seq x y z
N MET A 1 11.47 11.23 -6.42
CA MET A 1 10.26 10.91 -7.15
C MET A 1 10.34 9.50 -7.72
N PRO A 2 9.34 8.69 -7.52
CA PRO A 2 9.32 7.35 -8.11
C PRO A 2 9.32 7.47 -9.64
N ARG A 3 10.09 6.59 -10.26
CA ARG A 3 10.30 6.65 -11.70
C ARG A 3 9.86 5.37 -12.38
N ASN A 4 8.63 5.41 -12.85
CA ASN A 4 8.04 4.29 -13.56
C ASN A 4 8.85 3.89 -14.80
N VAL A 5 9.43 4.88 -15.46
CA VAL A 5 10.31 4.65 -16.62
C VAL A 5 11.52 3.80 -16.23
N GLU A 6 12.06 3.99 -15.02
CA GLU A 6 13.17 3.14 -14.56
C GLU A 6 12.74 1.70 -14.35
N LEU A 7 11.54 1.48 -13.83
CA LEU A 7 11.01 0.13 -13.69
C LEU A 7 10.82 -0.54 -15.05
N GLU A 8 10.36 0.22 -16.03
CA GLU A 8 10.11 -0.29 -17.38
C GLU A 8 11.40 -0.64 -18.11
N HIS A 9 12.49 0.08 -17.84
CA HIS A 9 13.77 -0.09 -18.52
C HIS A 9 14.85 -0.77 -17.67
N ASN A 10 14.54 -1.10 -16.44
CA ASN A 10 15.46 -1.79 -15.56
C ASN A 10 15.57 -3.25 -15.95
N SER A 11 16.80 -3.73 -16.14
CA SER A 11 17.05 -5.14 -16.46
C SER A 11 16.60 -6.11 -15.37
N ALA A 12 16.37 -5.62 -14.14
CA ALA A 12 15.81 -6.42 -13.04
C ALA A 12 14.31 -6.62 -13.15
N VAL A 13 13.60 -5.85 -14.00
CA VAL A 13 12.17 -6.04 -14.24
C VAL A 13 11.99 -7.25 -15.14
N PRO A 14 11.22 -8.26 -14.72
CA PRO A 14 11.03 -9.47 -15.53
C PRO A 14 10.25 -9.17 -16.80
N GLU A 15 10.59 -9.86 -17.89
CA GLU A 15 9.85 -9.75 -19.16
C GLU A 15 8.41 -10.21 -19.03
N HIS A 16 8.19 -11.21 -18.17
CA HIS A 16 6.86 -11.77 -17.93
C HIS A 16 6.52 -11.69 -16.46
N VAL A 17 5.32 -11.18 -16.19
CA VAL A 17 4.73 -11.21 -14.86
C VAL A 17 3.81 -12.43 -14.77
N HIS A 18 4.19 -13.40 -13.96
CA HIS A 18 3.40 -14.63 -13.76
C HIS A 18 2.29 -14.44 -12.76
N ALA A 19 2.48 -13.59 -11.77
CA ALA A 19 1.51 -13.34 -10.72
C ALA A 19 1.70 -11.94 -10.14
N ILE A 20 0.61 -11.33 -9.72
CA ILE A 20 0.60 -10.07 -8.99
C ILE A 20 -0.10 -10.32 -7.67
N THR A 21 0.56 -9.95 -6.58
CA THR A 21 -0.02 -9.99 -5.24
C THR A 21 -0.31 -8.57 -4.78
N LEU A 22 -1.58 -8.28 -4.47
CA LEU A 22 -2.00 -6.99 -3.95
C LEU A 22 -2.08 -7.07 -2.44
N VAL A 23 -1.41 -6.13 -1.77
CA VAL A 23 -1.33 -6.11 -0.31
C VAL A 23 -1.82 -4.75 0.18
N ARG A 24 -2.80 -4.79 1.09
CA ARG A 24 -3.27 -3.58 1.74
C ARG A 24 -2.30 -3.18 2.85
N HIS A 25 -2.09 -1.87 3.02
CA HIS A 25 -1.31 -1.35 4.15
C HIS A 25 -1.96 -1.68 5.49
N GLY A 26 -1.17 -1.60 6.57
CA GLY A 26 -1.65 -1.77 7.92
C GLY A 26 -2.50 -0.60 8.42
N ARG A 27 -3.09 -0.79 9.60
CA ARG A 27 -3.98 0.20 10.20
C ARG A 27 -3.24 1.51 10.53
N THR A 28 -3.93 2.63 10.29
CA THR A 28 -3.52 3.96 10.74
C THR A 28 -4.53 4.49 11.76
N ALA A 29 -4.21 5.60 12.41
CA ALA A 29 -5.17 6.27 13.30
C ALA A 29 -6.46 6.65 12.57
N TYR A 30 -6.38 7.06 11.30
CA TYR A 30 -7.57 7.39 10.51
C TYR A 30 -8.43 6.17 10.21
N ASN A 31 -7.82 5.01 9.96
CA ASN A 31 -8.59 3.77 9.85
C ASN A 31 -9.35 3.47 11.15
N ALA A 32 -8.66 3.58 12.28
CA ALA A 32 -9.26 3.32 13.59
C ALA A 32 -10.41 4.28 13.91
N GLN A 33 -10.33 5.52 13.42
CA GLN A 33 -11.33 6.56 13.63
C GLN A 33 -12.38 6.63 12.52
N HIS A 34 -12.32 5.73 11.53
CA HIS A 34 -13.20 5.73 10.35
C HIS A 34 -13.21 7.06 9.60
N ARG A 35 -12.02 7.67 9.47
CA ARG A 35 -11.82 8.89 8.69
C ARG A 35 -11.25 8.54 7.33
N LEU A 36 -11.65 9.31 6.31
CA LEU A 36 -11.05 9.17 4.99
C LEU A 36 -9.61 9.68 5.00
N GLN A 37 -8.70 8.88 4.49
CA GLN A 37 -7.28 9.24 4.43
C GLN A 37 -6.90 9.87 3.10
N GLY A 38 -7.31 9.23 2.00
CA GLY A 38 -6.89 9.65 0.67
C GLY A 38 -5.37 9.71 0.58
N GLN A 39 -4.83 10.88 0.27
CA GLN A 39 -3.39 11.09 0.14
C GLN A 39 -2.75 11.77 1.36
N ILE A 40 -3.48 11.95 2.45
CA ILE A 40 -2.86 12.40 3.70
C ILE A 40 -1.89 11.32 4.17
N ASP A 41 -0.68 11.73 4.52
CA ASP A 41 0.38 10.81 4.93
C ASP A 41 0.31 10.51 6.43
N ILE A 42 -0.61 9.61 6.79
CA ILE A 42 -0.79 9.16 8.16
C ILE A 42 0.03 7.87 8.36
N PRO A 43 0.89 7.80 9.39
CA PRO A 43 1.69 6.61 9.64
C PRO A 43 0.85 5.46 10.18
N LEU A 44 1.41 4.26 10.14
CA LEU A 44 0.83 3.10 10.81
C LEU A 44 0.75 3.36 12.31
N ASP A 45 -0.36 2.95 12.94
CA ASP A 45 -0.44 2.89 14.39
C ASP A 45 0.20 1.60 14.91
N GLU A 46 0.20 1.40 16.24
CA GLU A 46 0.81 0.21 16.84
C GLU A 46 0.17 -1.10 16.36
N VAL A 47 -1.15 -1.10 16.21
CA VAL A 47 -1.86 -2.26 15.68
C VAL A 47 -1.48 -2.49 14.21
N GLY A 48 -1.40 -1.44 13.43
CA GLY A 48 -0.96 -1.50 12.03
C GLY A 48 0.45 -2.06 11.89
N GLN A 49 1.36 -1.64 12.74
CA GLN A 49 2.74 -2.17 12.77
C GLN A 49 2.74 -3.67 13.06
N TRP A 50 1.94 -4.12 14.01
CA TRP A 50 1.79 -5.54 14.30
C TRP A 50 1.18 -6.30 13.09
N GLN A 51 0.12 -5.74 12.50
CA GLN A 51 -0.54 -6.33 11.33
C GLN A 51 0.44 -6.54 10.17
N VAL A 52 1.26 -5.54 9.84
CA VAL A 52 2.19 -5.67 8.73
C VAL A 52 3.29 -6.69 9.00
N ARG A 53 3.71 -6.87 10.24
CA ARG A 53 4.65 -7.94 10.58
C ARG A 53 4.03 -9.31 10.33
N GLN A 54 2.78 -9.52 10.74
CA GLN A 54 2.07 -10.77 10.50
C GLN A 54 1.86 -11.02 9.00
N THR A 55 1.44 -10.00 8.28
CA THR A 55 1.24 -10.08 6.83
C THR A 55 2.55 -10.39 6.12
N ALA A 56 3.63 -9.73 6.50
CA ALA A 56 4.95 -9.95 5.89
C ALA A 56 5.44 -11.38 6.12
N ASP A 57 5.27 -11.92 7.31
CA ASP A 57 5.64 -13.31 7.61
C ASP A 57 4.85 -14.29 6.76
N ALA A 58 3.53 -14.08 6.64
CA ALA A 58 2.67 -14.92 5.82
C ALA A 58 3.03 -14.84 4.33
N LEU A 59 3.31 -13.64 3.83
CA LEU A 59 3.72 -13.44 2.44
C LEU A 59 5.04 -14.14 2.13
N ARG A 60 6.01 -14.05 3.03
CA ARG A 60 7.29 -14.75 2.86
C ARG A 60 7.11 -16.24 2.83
N GLU A 61 6.32 -16.79 3.73
CA GLU A 61 6.05 -18.23 3.73
C GLU A 61 5.37 -18.68 2.43
N LEU A 62 4.28 -18.01 2.05
CA LEU A 62 3.44 -18.45 0.94
C LEU A 62 4.07 -18.20 -0.44
N TYR A 63 4.73 -17.07 -0.61
CA TYR A 63 5.16 -16.60 -1.93
C TYR A 63 6.67 -16.60 -2.13
N VAL A 64 7.45 -16.88 -1.10
CA VAL A 64 8.91 -16.95 -1.19
C VAL A 64 9.37 -18.36 -0.83
N ASP A 65 9.14 -18.79 0.39
CA ASP A 65 9.66 -20.09 0.88
C ASP A 65 9.05 -21.27 0.14
N ARG A 66 7.77 -21.20 -0.19
CA ARG A 66 7.06 -22.24 -0.95
C ARG A 66 7.20 -22.11 -2.46
N ARG A 67 7.85 -21.06 -2.93
CA ARG A 67 8.02 -20.80 -4.37
C ARG A 67 9.49 -20.53 -4.72
N PRO A 68 10.37 -21.52 -4.47
CA PRO A 68 11.79 -21.39 -4.84
C PRO A 68 12.02 -21.35 -6.35
N ASP A 69 11.01 -21.72 -7.13
CA ASP A 69 11.01 -21.68 -8.60
C ASP A 69 10.91 -20.25 -9.17
N ILE A 70 10.51 -19.27 -8.37
CA ILE A 70 10.41 -17.88 -8.81
C ILE A 70 11.73 -17.17 -8.54
N PRO A 71 12.49 -16.80 -9.58
CA PRO A 71 13.83 -16.23 -9.37
C PRO A 71 13.81 -14.74 -9.01
N ASN A 72 12.80 -14.01 -9.46
CA ASN A 72 12.75 -12.56 -9.33
C ASN A 72 11.43 -12.11 -8.72
N ARG A 73 11.53 -11.14 -7.83
CA ARG A 73 10.38 -10.51 -7.19
C ARG A 73 10.55 -9.00 -7.23
N LEU A 74 9.52 -8.31 -7.67
CA LEU A 74 9.49 -6.85 -7.73
C LEU A 74 8.49 -6.35 -6.68
N VAL A 75 8.93 -5.44 -5.83
CA VAL A 75 8.09 -4.84 -4.79
C VAL A 75 7.85 -3.39 -5.14
N ILE A 76 6.60 -3.06 -5.41
CA ILE A 76 6.16 -1.70 -5.73
C ILE A 76 5.19 -1.25 -4.64
N CYS A 77 5.31 -0.03 -4.18
CA CYS A 77 4.39 0.54 -3.21
C CYS A 77 4.07 2.00 -3.53
N SER A 78 3.02 2.51 -2.93
CA SER A 78 2.81 3.95 -2.86
C SER A 78 3.94 4.60 -2.05
N ASP A 79 4.23 5.85 -2.33
CA ASP A 79 5.22 6.63 -1.58
C ASP A 79 4.71 7.15 -0.24
N LEU A 80 3.42 6.94 0.08
CA LEU A 80 2.88 7.27 1.38
C LEU A 80 3.43 6.34 2.46
N GLY A 81 3.71 6.90 3.64
CA GLY A 81 4.42 6.18 4.71
C GLY A 81 3.78 4.86 5.12
N ARG A 82 2.44 4.81 5.19
CA ARG A 82 1.72 3.58 5.55
C ARG A 82 1.95 2.45 4.53
N ALA A 83 2.00 2.79 3.26
CA ALA A 83 2.26 1.81 2.20
C ALA A 83 3.73 1.41 2.16
N ALA A 84 4.62 2.37 2.27
CA ALA A 84 6.06 2.11 2.29
C ALA A 84 6.45 1.23 3.47
N ALA A 85 5.93 1.52 4.67
CA ALA A 85 6.21 0.71 5.85
C ALA A 85 5.73 -0.75 5.68
N THR A 86 4.57 -0.93 5.05
CA THR A 86 4.04 -2.27 4.77
C THR A 86 4.96 -3.02 3.79
N ALA A 87 5.39 -2.35 2.72
CA ALA A 87 6.28 -2.93 1.71
C ALA A 87 7.65 -3.30 2.31
N HIS A 88 8.25 -2.41 3.09
CA HIS A 88 9.54 -2.65 3.73
C HIS A 88 9.51 -3.81 4.72
N ALA A 89 8.41 -3.99 5.44
CA ALA A 89 8.26 -5.11 6.36
C ALA A 89 8.42 -6.47 5.65
N PHE A 90 7.94 -6.56 4.41
CA PHE A 90 8.11 -7.75 3.58
C PHE A 90 9.51 -7.81 2.94
N ALA A 91 9.93 -6.73 2.31
CA ALA A 91 11.07 -6.70 1.40
C ALA A 91 12.43 -6.68 2.12
N ASP A 92 12.55 -5.92 3.21
CA ASP A 92 13.84 -5.69 3.86
C ASP A 92 14.52 -6.97 4.34
N PRO A 93 13.82 -7.91 5.03
CA PRO A 93 14.45 -9.16 5.43
C PRO A 93 14.94 -10.02 4.27
N LEU A 94 14.38 -9.82 3.08
CA LEU A 94 14.76 -10.56 1.87
C LEU A 94 15.82 -9.86 1.05
N GLY A 95 16.25 -8.66 1.46
CA GLY A 95 17.18 -7.84 0.69
C GLY A 95 16.61 -7.32 -0.62
N LEU A 96 15.29 -7.27 -0.75
CA LEU A 96 14.63 -6.75 -1.94
C LEU A 96 14.51 -5.23 -1.87
N GLU A 97 14.74 -4.59 -3.00
CA GLU A 97 14.54 -3.15 -3.14
C GLU A 97 13.05 -2.84 -3.23
N VAL A 98 12.62 -1.78 -2.55
CA VAL A 98 11.25 -1.28 -2.62
C VAL A 98 11.19 -0.11 -3.60
N HIS A 99 10.28 -0.18 -4.56
CA HIS A 99 10.12 0.84 -5.61
C HIS A 99 8.85 1.66 -5.35
N PRO A 100 8.97 2.87 -4.80
CA PRO A 100 7.81 3.74 -4.64
C PRO A 100 7.34 4.29 -5.98
N ASP A 101 6.02 4.35 -6.14
CA ASP A 101 5.40 4.82 -7.38
C ASP A 101 4.11 5.57 -7.05
N ILE A 102 4.03 6.84 -7.44
CA ILE A 102 2.86 7.68 -7.15
C ILE A 102 1.58 7.18 -7.85
N ARG A 103 1.72 6.40 -8.91
CA ARG A 103 0.57 5.86 -9.65
C ARG A 103 -0.25 4.86 -8.85
N VAL A 104 0.33 4.28 -7.80
CA VAL A 104 -0.38 3.33 -6.93
C VAL A 104 -0.81 3.94 -5.61
N ARG A 105 -0.82 5.27 -5.50
CA ARG A 105 -1.42 5.97 -4.36
C ARG A 105 -2.91 5.70 -4.29
N GLU A 106 -3.45 5.78 -3.08
CA GLU A 106 -4.89 5.94 -2.88
C GLU A 106 -5.36 7.18 -3.63
N ARG A 107 -6.60 7.17 -4.09
CA ARG A 107 -7.20 8.35 -4.71
C ARG A 107 -7.24 9.50 -3.71
N SER A 108 -7.13 10.73 -4.23
CA SER A 108 -7.37 11.91 -3.41
C SER A 108 -8.86 12.06 -3.17
N PHE A 109 -9.24 12.32 -1.93
CA PHE A 109 -10.61 12.66 -1.56
C PHE A 109 -10.79 14.16 -1.30
N GLY A 110 -9.73 14.95 -1.54
CA GLY A 110 -9.80 16.40 -1.42
C GLY A 110 -10.29 16.87 -0.06
N ASP A 111 -11.34 17.69 -0.05
CA ASP A 111 -11.90 18.26 1.18
C ASP A 111 -12.50 17.22 2.13
N TRP A 112 -12.74 16.01 1.66
CA TRP A 112 -13.25 14.94 2.51
C TRP A 112 -12.19 14.29 3.37
N GLU A 113 -10.92 14.48 3.06
CA GLU A 113 -9.83 13.87 3.79
C GLU A 113 -9.81 14.32 5.26
N GLY A 114 -9.68 13.38 6.17
CA GLY A 114 -9.74 13.63 7.60
C GLY A 114 -11.14 13.67 8.20
N ILE A 115 -12.19 13.65 7.38
CA ILE A 115 -13.57 13.69 7.86
C ILE A 115 -14.02 12.26 8.21
N PRO A 116 -14.66 12.04 9.37
CA PRO A 116 -15.30 10.76 9.64
C PRO A 116 -16.33 10.40 8.56
N VAL A 117 -16.29 9.17 8.08
CA VAL A 117 -17.18 8.72 7.00
C VAL A 117 -18.66 8.94 7.35
N GLU A 118 -19.03 8.75 8.62
CA GLU A 118 -20.40 8.95 9.09
C GLU A 118 -20.90 10.39 8.98
N GLU A 119 -20.00 11.38 8.92
CA GLU A 119 -20.34 12.78 8.77
C GLU A 119 -20.51 13.21 7.32
N LEU A 120 -20.03 12.44 6.37
CA LEU A 120 -20.04 12.83 4.96
C LEU A 120 -21.46 13.00 4.42
N ALA A 121 -22.37 12.11 4.78
CA ALA A 121 -23.75 12.19 4.34
C ALA A 121 -24.45 13.44 4.84
N GLN A 122 -24.08 13.93 6.00
CA GLN A 122 -24.65 15.17 6.59
C GLN A 122 -24.03 16.43 6.01
N ARG A 123 -22.71 16.43 5.79
CA ARG A 123 -21.97 17.60 5.32
C ARG A 123 -22.01 17.77 3.81
N TYR A 124 -22.07 16.66 3.06
CA TYR A 124 -22.04 16.62 1.60
C TYR A 124 -23.09 15.64 1.06
N PRO A 125 -24.38 15.89 1.29
CA PRO A 125 -25.42 14.90 1.02
C PRO A 125 -25.53 14.48 -0.44
N GLU A 126 -25.38 15.40 -1.37
CA GLU A 126 -25.50 15.09 -2.80
C GLU A 126 -24.26 14.35 -3.32
N ASP A 127 -23.09 14.84 -2.99
CA ASP A 127 -21.83 14.23 -3.43
C ASP A 127 -21.64 12.86 -2.80
N TYR A 128 -21.99 12.70 -1.53
CA TYR A 128 -21.94 11.41 -0.86
C TYR A 128 -22.87 10.40 -1.50
N ARG A 129 -24.07 10.81 -1.88
CA ARG A 129 -25.03 9.93 -2.55
C ARG A 129 -24.50 9.41 -3.88
N SER A 130 -23.81 10.27 -4.64
CA SER A 130 -23.21 9.90 -5.92
C SER A 130 -22.02 8.95 -5.75
N TRP A 131 -21.28 9.10 -4.66
CA TRP A 131 -20.08 8.32 -4.40
C TRP A 131 -20.37 6.95 -3.77
N ALA A 132 -21.32 6.89 -2.88
CA ALA A 132 -21.65 5.68 -2.11
C ALA A 132 -22.34 4.59 -2.95
#